data_1af73adbd6b018c78a80eaecbc883c11
#
_entry.id   1af73adbd6b018c78a80eaecbc883c11
#
_cell.length_a   1.000
_cell.length_b   1.000
_cell.length_c   1.000
_cell.angle_alpha   90.00
_cell.angle_beta   90.00
_cell.angle_gamma   90.00
#
_symmetry.space_group_name_H-M   'P 1'
#
loop_
_entity.id
_entity.type
_entity.pdbx_description
1 polymer ?
#
loop_
_entity_poly.entity_id
_entity_poly.type
_entity_poly.pdbx_seq_one_letter_code
_entity_poly.pdbx_strand_id
1 'polypeptide(L)'
;MNILVLNGSPSGNASVTLQTMEYLKVLNPEHEYMVLNVGQQIRRFEKDFTEAREALERAELIVFCYPVYTFLAPAQMHRFVELMKESSIDFSTKYATQLTTSKHFYDTTAHRFIEDNCADMKLLYIRGLSADMDDLLSKKGQKEARDFFRYVMWNIRNGYRERASVDVTNTQLVAVRASEFIDSTSERSANGKDEGRKQSGSNMRIALVTEYDPVAVEEEEKSGLRNPLLSMIDRFCKRFPGACEIVNLHEFPFAGGCLGCYHCTLNGKCIYKDGFENYLKEHINSADAIVYAFTIKDHSMGHRFKLYDDRQFCNGHRTVTMDKPVGYIVDGDLKAEENLRTLIAARAEVGGNFLAGIATDMEDTDREIDQLAQRLAYAIQYNYTPPKNFYGVGGLKIFRDLIYEMQGMMREDHRFYKEHGFYDFPNKKRGKIAAMYLVGALLGNPKLMKKSKLTMSDGMLKAYRKVIENAKCSIDTKDIT
;
A
#
# COMPACT_ATOMS: atom_id res chain seq x y z
N MET A 1 -13.96 19.15 4.93
CA MET A 1 -14.34 18.04 4.02
C MET A 1 -15.30 17.12 4.74
N ASN A 2 -16.37 16.70 4.05
CA ASN A 2 -17.36 15.76 4.56
C ASN A 2 -16.90 14.32 4.30
N ILE A 3 -16.54 13.61 5.35
CA ILE A 3 -16.07 12.22 5.29
C ILE A 3 -17.17 11.29 5.80
N LEU A 4 -17.65 10.41 4.93
CA LEU A 4 -18.62 9.38 5.27
C LEU A 4 -17.92 8.05 5.51
N VAL A 5 -18.07 7.50 6.70
CA VAL A 5 -17.55 6.18 7.08
C VAL A 5 -18.67 5.15 7.01
N LEU A 6 -18.57 4.21 6.10
CA LEU A 6 -19.47 3.08 5.95
C LEU A 6 -18.95 1.92 6.81
N ASN A 7 -19.44 1.80 8.02
CA ASN A 7 -19.02 0.74 8.94
C ASN A 7 -19.75 -0.58 8.63
N GLY A 8 -19.09 -1.47 7.90
CA GLY A 8 -19.62 -2.78 7.51
C GLY A 8 -19.55 -3.86 8.60
N SER A 9 -19.02 -3.54 9.76
CA SER A 9 -18.94 -4.50 10.84
C SER A 9 -20.30 -4.79 11.49
N PRO A 10 -20.69 -6.06 11.65
CA PRO A 10 -21.89 -6.42 12.41
C PRO A 10 -21.84 -6.00 13.89
N SER A 11 -20.65 -5.72 14.41
CA SER A 11 -20.45 -5.23 15.77
C SER A 11 -20.74 -3.73 15.93
N GLY A 12 -21.05 -3.02 14.85
CA GLY A 12 -21.34 -1.58 14.86
C GLY A 12 -20.22 -0.77 15.51
N ASN A 13 -20.53 0.09 16.47
CA ASN A 13 -19.55 0.93 17.16
C ASN A 13 -18.51 0.13 17.98
N ALA A 14 -18.75 -1.15 18.25
CA ALA A 14 -17.78 -2.05 18.88
C ALA A 14 -16.81 -2.70 17.86
N SER A 15 -16.80 -2.26 16.63
CA SER A 15 -15.89 -2.74 15.60
C SER A 15 -14.45 -2.33 15.89
N VAL A 16 -13.54 -3.30 15.83
CA VAL A 16 -12.08 -3.06 15.92
C VAL A 16 -11.61 -2.18 14.75
N THR A 17 -12.12 -2.42 13.55
CA THR A 17 -11.78 -1.63 12.36
C THR A 17 -12.16 -0.17 12.53
N LEU A 18 -13.35 0.09 13.08
CA LEU A 18 -13.82 1.47 13.32
C LEU A 18 -12.91 2.23 14.30
N GLN A 19 -12.23 1.54 15.24
CA GLN A 19 -11.33 2.23 16.18
C GLN A 19 -10.17 2.92 15.49
N THR A 20 -9.67 2.37 14.38
CA THR A 20 -8.64 3.05 13.57
C THR A 20 -9.20 4.33 12.96
N MET A 21 -10.46 4.32 12.50
CA MET A 21 -11.10 5.52 11.98
C MET A 21 -11.35 6.56 13.07
N GLU A 22 -11.79 6.14 14.26
CA GLU A 22 -11.95 7.04 15.42
C GLU A 22 -10.60 7.66 15.86
N TYR A 23 -9.51 6.90 15.81
CA TYR A 23 -8.16 7.43 16.04
C TYR A 23 -7.80 8.50 15.02
N LEU A 24 -8.05 8.26 13.73
CA LEU A 24 -7.77 9.22 12.66
C LEU A 24 -8.63 10.48 12.77
N LYS A 25 -9.91 10.34 13.11
CA LYS A 25 -10.83 11.45 13.36
C LYS A 25 -10.35 12.38 14.47
N VAL A 26 -9.83 11.82 15.56
CA VAL A 26 -9.27 12.62 16.68
C VAL A 26 -8.04 13.42 16.22
N LEU A 27 -7.23 12.90 15.33
CA LEU A 27 -6.01 13.54 14.84
C LEU A 27 -6.24 14.57 13.72
N ASN A 28 -7.43 14.56 13.11
CA ASN A 28 -7.79 15.44 11.99
C ASN A 28 -9.18 16.06 12.23
N PRO A 29 -9.32 16.87 13.30
CA PRO A 29 -10.62 17.42 13.74
C PRO A 29 -11.17 18.48 12.77
N GLU A 30 -10.40 18.94 11.80
CA GLU A 30 -10.81 19.91 10.79
C GLU A 30 -11.78 19.35 9.74
N HIS A 31 -12.03 18.05 9.74
CA HIS A 31 -12.98 17.39 8.85
C HIS A 31 -14.28 17.03 9.57
N GLU A 32 -15.38 17.03 8.84
CA GLU A 32 -16.68 16.56 9.34
C GLU A 32 -16.82 15.07 9.08
N TYR A 33 -17.13 14.30 10.10
CA TYR A 33 -17.23 12.84 10.02
C TYR A 33 -18.64 12.37 10.33
N MET A 34 -19.20 11.57 9.44
CA MET A 34 -20.43 10.84 9.65
C MET A 34 -20.18 9.33 9.56
N VAL A 35 -20.77 8.56 10.47
CA VAL A 35 -20.63 7.09 10.47
C VAL A 35 -22.01 6.47 10.26
N LEU A 36 -22.14 5.66 9.22
CA LEU A 36 -23.28 4.78 9.01
C LEU A 36 -22.94 3.36 9.41
N ASN A 37 -23.63 2.81 10.39
CA ASN A 37 -23.41 1.43 10.87
C ASN A 37 -24.11 0.43 9.94
N VAL A 38 -23.60 0.30 8.72
CA VAL A 38 -24.12 -0.57 7.66
C VAL A 38 -24.30 -2.01 8.14
N GLY A 39 -23.26 -2.55 8.84
CA GLY A 39 -23.29 -3.93 9.32
C GLY A 39 -24.44 -4.24 10.27
N GLN A 40 -24.92 -3.27 11.03
CA GLN A 40 -26.05 -3.45 11.94
C GLN A 40 -27.40 -3.05 11.34
N GLN A 41 -27.39 -2.10 10.43
CA GLN A 41 -28.61 -1.43 9.96
C GLN A 41 -29.02 -1.82 8.55
N ILE A 42 -28.38 -2.81 7.93
CA ILE A 42 -28.64 -3.17 6.53
C ILE A 42 -30.13 -3.41 6.24
N ARG A 43 -30.85 -4.13 7.12
CA ARG A 43 -32.29 -4.39 6.96
C ARG A 43 -33.15 -3.13 7.02
N ARG A 44 -32.67 -2.07 7.68
CA ARG A 44 -33.32 -0.75 7.69
C ARG A 44 -33.07 -0.06 6.37
N PHE A 45 -31.85 -0.07 5.85
CA PHE A 45 -31.48 0.52 4.56
C PHE A 45 -32.16 -0.18 3.37
N GLU A 46 -32.42 -1.47 3.46
CA GLU A 46 -33.25 -2.18 2.47
C GLU A 46 -34.71 -1.70 2.42
N LYS A 47 -35.26 -1.25 3.54
CA LYS A 47 -36.62 -0.73 3.60
C LYS A 47 -36.72 0.76 3.28
N ASP A 48 -35.71 1.52 3.74
CA ASP A 48 -35.66 2.96 3.55
C ASP A 48 -34.18 3.41 3.43
N PHE A 49 -33.80 3.77 2.21
CA PHE A 49 -32.43 4.20 1.88
C PHE A 49 -32.25 5.73 1.98
N THR A 50 -33.26 6.48 2.40
CA THR A 50 -33.27 7.95 2.39
C THR A 50 -32.11 8.55 3.18
N GLU A 51 -31.92 8.12 4.43
CA GLU A 51 -30.81 8.60 5.27
C GLU A 51 -29.43 8.29 4.67
N ALA A 52 -29.27 7.07 4.12
CA ALA A 52 -28.02 6.67 3.47
C ALA A 52 -27.78 7.48 2.19
N ARG A 53 -28.85 7.72 1.39
CA ARG A 53 -28.78 8.55 0.20
C ARG A 53 -28.28 9.97 0.54
N GLU A 54 -28.92 10.63 1.50
CA GLU A 54 -28.52 11.99 1.93
C GLU A 54 -27.08 12.05 2.40
N ALA A 55 -26.63 11.02 3.14
CA ALA A 55 -25.24 10.95 3.62
C ALA A 55 -24.25 10.76 2.45
N LEU A 56 -24.56 9.88 1.51
CA LEU A 56 -23.74 9.62 0.31
C LEU A 56 -23.67 10.85 -0.60
N GLU A 57 -24.77 11.57 -0.78
CA GLU A 57 -24.82 12.79 -1.60
C GLU A 57 -23.96 13.91 -1.02
N ARG A 58 -23.92 14.07 0.31
CA ARG A 58 -23.11 15.08 1.00
C ARG A 58 -21.64 14.73 1.06
N ALA A 59 -21.30 13.45 0.99
CA ALA A 59 -19.92 13.00 1.16
C ALA A 59 -19.02 13.48 0.02
N GLU A 60 -17.82 13.97 0.38
CA GLU A 60 -16.71 14.23 -0.55
C GLU A 60 -15.73 13.04 -0.58
N LEU A 61 -15.58 12.36 0.57
CA LEU A 61 -14.81 11.12 0.71
C LEU A 61 -15.67 10.04 1.37
N ILE A 62 -15.76 8.88 0.75
CA ILE A 62 -16.42 7.68 1.29
C ILE A 62 -15.34 6.69 1.75
N VAL A 63 -15.40 6.28 3.01
CA VAL A 63 -14.47 5.29 3.59
C VAL A 63 -15.22 4.00 3.88
N PHE A 64 -14.96 2.95 3.11
CA PHE A 64 -15.46 1.61 3.38
C PHE A 64 -14.64 1.00 4.53
N CYS A 65 -15.23 0.93 5.73
CA CYS A 65 -14.57 0.51 6.96
C CYS A 65 -15.18 -0.82 7.44
N TYR A 66 -14.43 -1.94 7.30
CA TYR A 66 -14.99 -3.26 7.57
C TYR A 66 -13.93 -4.30 7.96
N PRO A 67 -14.29 -5.32 8.76
CA PRO A 67 -13.45 -6.49 8.96
C PRO A 67 -13.55 -7.41 7.73
N VAL A 68 -12.45 -8.05 7.35
CA VAL A 68 -12.49 -9.08 6.31
C VAL A 68 -13.09 -10.36 6.88
N TYR A 69 -14.18 -10.83 6.28
CA TYR A 69 -14.84 -12.08 6.63
C TYR A 69 -14.80 -13.04 5.45
N THR A 70 -14.28 -14.25 5.68
CA THR A 70 -14.26 -15.32 4.66
C THR A 70 -13.89 -14.78 3.27
N PHE A 71 -12.69 -14.21 3.15
CA PHE A 71 -12.10 -13.70 1.90
C PHE A 71 -12.62 -12.33 1.40
N LEU A 72 -13.73 -11.82 1.91
CA LEU A 72 -14.40 -10.65 1.36
C LEU A 72 -14.90 -9.72 2.47
N ALA A 73 -15.55 -8.62 2.07
CA ALA A 73 -16.32 -7.78 2.96
C ALA A 73 -17.52 -8.57 3.54
N PRO A 74 -18.06 -8.23 4.73
CA PRO A 74 -19.25 -8.87 5.27
C PRO A 74 -20.46 -8.75 4.34
N ALA A 75 -21.37 -9.73 4.36
CA ALA A 75 -22.56 -9.77 3.50
C ALA A 75 -23.39 -8.49 3.54
N GLN A 76 -23.45 -7.84 4.72
CA GLN A 76 -24.14 -6.57 4.89
C GLN A 76 -23.51 -5.44 4.07
N MET A 77 -22.19 -5.41 3.97
CA MET A 77 -21.49 -4.45 3.13
C MET A 77 -21.72 -4.75 1.64
N HIS A 78 -21.72 -6.02 1.25
CA HIS A 78 -22.08 -6.40 -0.12
C HIS A 78 -23.47 -5.87 -0.48
N ARG A 79 -24.48 -6.13 0.38
CA ARG A 79 -25.84 -5.64 0.13
C ARG A 79 -25.91 -4.11 0.08
N PHE A 80 -25.15 -3.43 0.91
CA PHE A 80 -25.11 -1.97 0.89
C PHE A 80 -24.50 -1.42 -0.42
N VAL A 81 -23.46 -2.06 -0.94
CA VAL A 81 -22.86 -1.72 -2.25
C VAL A 81 -23.90 -1.90 -3.38
N GLU A 82 -24.71 -2.97 -3.35
CA GLU A 82 -25.81 -3.15 -4.30
C GLU A 82 -26.81 -1.99 -4.19
N LEU A 83 -27.23 -1.62 -2.97
CA LEU A 83 -28.13 -0.48 -2.74
C LEU A 83 -27.54 0.85 -3.23
N MET A 84 -26.23 1.05 -3.08
CA MET A 84 -25.56 2.21 -3.66
C MET A 84 -25.68 2.23 -5.19
N LYS A 85 -25.47 1.11 -5.87
CA LYS A 85 -25.64 1.00 -7.33
C LYS A 85 -27.11 1.20 -7.75
N GLU A 86 -28.05 0.65 -6.98
CA GLU A 86 -29.50 0.83 -7.21
C GLU A 86 -29.97 2.29 -6.98
N SER A 87 -29.21 3.07 -6.21
CA SER A 87 -29.62 4.40 -5.76
C SER A 87 -29.65 5.48 -6.85
N SER A 88 -29.00 5.26 -8.00
CA SER A 88 -28.84 6.24 -9.09
C SER A 88 -28.15 7.55 -8.67
N ILE A 89 -27.35 7.54 -7.59
CA ILE A 89 -26.52 8.68 -7.17
C ILE A 89 -25.34 8.81 -8.15
N ASP A 90 -25.02 10.03 -8.55
CA ASP A 90 -23.78 10.29 -9.29
C ASP A 90 -22.58 10.36 -8.32
N PHE A 91 -21.70 9.37 -8.41
CA PHE A 91 -20.49 9.28 -7.60
C PHE A 91 -19.23 9.79 -8.32
N SER A 92 -19.32 10.27 -9.54
CA SER A 92 -18.17 10.58 -10.40
C SER A 92 -17.22 11.67 -9.87
N THR A 93 -17.70 12.50 -8.95
CA THR A 93 -16.92 13.57 -8.31
C THR A 93 -16.46 13.22 -6.89
N LYS A 94 -16.83 12.05 -6.38
CA LYS A 94 -16.59 11.64 -4.99
C LYS A 94 -15.38 10.72 -4.89
N TYR A 95 -14.54 10.96 -3.89
CA TYR A 95 -13.44 10.08 -3.57
C TYR A 95 -13.91 8.87 -2.74
N ALA A 96 -13.22 7.76 -2.91
CA ALA A 96 -13.42 6.59 -2.09
C ALA A 96 -12.09 5.97 -1.67
N THR A 97 -12.07 5.40 -0.48
CA THR A 97 -10.99 4.56 0.03
C THR A 97 -11.57 3.50 0.95
N GLN A 98 -10.74 2.59 1.43
CA GLN A 98 -11.19 1.57 2.38
C GLN A 98 -10.18 1.36 3.50
N LEU A 99 -10.69 0.91 4.63
CA LEU A 99 -9.92 0.55 5.81
C LEU A 99 -10.42 -0.79 6.31
N THR A 100 -9.54 -1.77 6.38
CA THR A 100 -9.87 -3.10 6.85
C THR A 100 -8.98 -3.53 8.00
N THR A 101 -9.48 -4.46 8.82
CA THR A 101 -8.67 -5.22 9.77
C THR A 101 -8.88 -6.70 9.57
N SER A 102 -7.77 -7.44 9.58
CA SER A 102 -7.75 -8.90 9.42
C SER A 102 -6.46 -9.48 10.00
N LYS A 103 -6.20 -10.76 9.76
CA LYS A 103 -4.85 -11.37 9.88
C LYS A 103 -4.22 -11.53 8.50
N HIS A 104 -4.53 -10.62 7.59
CA HIS A 104 -4.05 -10.62 6.20
C HIS A 104 -4.42 -11.88 5.40
N PHE A 105 -5.51 -12.56 5.80
CA PHE A 105 -6.01 -13.70 5.07
C PHE A 105 -7.02 -13.23 4.02
N TYR A 106 -6.62 -13.25 2.76
CA TYR A 106 -7.42 -12.82 1.60
C TYR A 106 -7.98 -11.39 1.70
N ASP A 107 -7.29 -10.50 2.39
CA ASP A 107 -7.58 -9.08 2.41
C ASP A 107 -7.50 -8.45 1.01
N THR A 108 -6.63 -8.97 0.15
CA THR A 108 -6.52 -8.53 -1.24
C THR A 108 -7.80 -8.75 -2.03
N THR A 109 -8.49 -9.88 -1.87
CA THR A 109 -9.75 -10.14 -2.57
C THR A 109 -10.89 -9.28 -2.02
N ALA A 110 -10.90 -8.99 -0.73
CA ALA A 110 -11.85 -8.06 -0.13
C ALA A 110 -11.63 -6.62 -0.63
N HIS A 111 -10.37 -6.18 -0.69
CA HIS A 111 -10.02 -4.87 -1.24
C HIS A 111 -10.38 -4.75 -2.70
N ARG A 112 -10.11 -5.79 -3.49
CA ARG A 112 -10.45 -5.82 -4.91
C ARG A 112 -11.95 -5.71 -5.14
N PHE A 113 -12.76 -6.41 -4.34
CA PHE A 113 -14.21 -6.32 -4.40
C PHE A 113 -14.71 -4.86 -4.28
N ILE A 114 -14.21 -4.11 -3.29
CA ILE A 114 -14.60 -2.71 -3.12
C ILE A 114 -14.05 -1.84 -4.26
N GLU A 115 -12.80 -2.06 -4.68
CA GLU A 115 -12.17 -1.32 -5.77
C GLU A 115 -12.94 -1.45 -7.07
N ASP A 116 -13.30 -2.67 -7.49
CA ASP A 116 -14.06 -2.94 -8.72
C ASP A 116 -15.45 -2.31 -8.65
N ASN A 117 -16.12 -2.39 -7.51
CA ASN A 117 -17.42 -1.75 -7.31
C ASN A 117 -17.33 -0.21 -7.30
N CYS A 118 -16.27 0.36 -6.76
CA CYS A 118 -16.00 1.79 -6.86
C CYS A 118 -15.82 2.21 -8.32
N ALA A 119 -15.17 1.39 -9.13
CA ALA A 119 -14.99 1.64 -10.56
C ALA A 119 -16.33 1.66 -11.31
N ASP A 120 -17.19 0.66 -11.08
CA ASP A 120 -18.54 0.58 -11.67
C ASP A 120 -19.35 1.85 -11.37
N MET A 121 -19.26 2.34 -10.14
CA MET A 121 -19.92 3.57 -9.69
C MET A 121 -19.18 4.85 -10.08
N LYS A 122 -18.05 4.77 -10.78
CA LYS A 122 -17.16 5.90 -11.15
C LYS A 122 -16.59 6.68 -9.98
N LEU A 123 -16.54 6.09 -8.77
CA LEU A 123 -15.87 6.68 -7.62
C LEU A 123 -14.37 6.87 -7.89
N LEU A 124 -13.82 7.98 -7.42
CA LEU A 124 -12.39 8.27 -7.51
C LEU A 124 -11.66 7.51 -6.40
N TYR A 125 -11.33 6.25 -6.67
CA TYR A 125 -10.77 5.36 -5.66
C TYR A 125 -9.30 5.67 -5.36
N ILE A 126 -8.97 5.66 -4.06
CA ILE A 126 -7.61 5.76 -3.52
C ILE A 126 -7.35 4.51 -2.68
N ARG A 127 -6.19 3.90 -2.87
CA ARG A 127 -5.78 2.66 -2.20
C ARG A 127 -6.04 2.70 -0.69
N GLY A 128 -6.66 1.63 -0.18
CA GLY A 128 -7.04 1.48 1.21
C GLY A 128 -5.91 0.99 2.12
N LEU A 129 -6.19 1.01 3.42
CA LEU A 129 -5.36 0.44 4.47
C LEU A 129 -5.85 -0.97 4.80
N SER A 130 -4.97 -1.97 4.65
CA SER A 130 -5.15 -3.31 5.20
C SER A 130 -4.30 -3.46 6.45
N ALA A 131 -4.93 -3.42 7.63
CA ALA A 131 -4.24 -3.48 8.92
C ALA A 131 -4.43 -4.84 9.61
N ASP A 132 -3.44 -5.26 10.42
CA ASP A 132 -3.66 -6.34 11.38
C ASP A 132 -4.53 -5.85 12.55
N MET A 133 -5.26 -6.76 13.16
CA MET A 133 -6.14 -6.44 14.29
C MET A 133 -5.43 -5.77 15.48
N ASP A 134 -4.14 -5.99 15.64
CA ASP A 134 -3.34 -5.45 16.75
C ASP A 134 -2.51 -4.21 16.34
N ASP A 135 -2.52 -3.78 15.07
CA ASP A 135 -1.63 -2.74 14.55
C ASP A 135 -1.82 -1.41 15.28
N LEU A 136 -3.05 -0.97 15.48
CA LEU A 136 -3.32 0.30 16.18
C LEU A 136 -2.77 0.34 17.61
N LEU A 137 -2.53 -0.80 18.23
CA LEU A 137 -1.97 -0.89 19.59
C LEU A 137 -0.45 -0.66 19.63
N SER A 138 0.20 -0.60 18.47
CA SER A 138 1.64 -0.39 18.31
C SER A 138 1.95 1.03 17.79
N LYS A 139 3.13 1.58 18.16
CA LYS A 139 3.60 2.84 17.58
C LYS A 139 3.75 2.77 16.07
N LYS A 140 4.17 1.60 15.54
CA LYS A 140 4.31 1.34 14.12
C LYS A 140 2.96 1.43 13.42
N GLY A 141 1.98 0.67 13.84
CA GLY A 141 0.65 0.67 13.22
C GLY A 141 -0.08 2.03 13.36
N GLN A 142 0.14 2.75 14.49
CA GLN A 142 -0.33 4.13 14.62
C GLN A 142 0.31 5.06 13.58
N LYS A 143 1.62 4.89 13.31
CA LYS A 143 2.29 5.64 12.23
C LYS A 143 1.70 5.28 10.87
N GLU A 144 1.54 4.00 10.57
CA GLU A 144 0.97 3.50 9.33
C GLU A 144 -0.45 4.04 9.08
N ALA A 145 -1.29 4.08 10.12
CA ALA A 145 -2.62 4.68 10.01
C ALA A 145 -2.56 6.18 9.67
N ARG A 146 -1.69 6.95 10.36
CA ARG A 146 -1.49 8.37 10.06
C ARG A 146 -0.97 8.61 8.64
N ASP A 147 0.02 7.83 8.23
CA ASP A 147 0.63 7.95 6.91
C ASP A 147 -0.37 7.61 5.81
N PHE A 148 -1.20 6.58 6.02
CA PHE A 148 -2.32 6.25 5.14
C PHE A 148 -3.27 7.45 4.97
N PHE A 149 -3.76 8.02 6.07
CA PHE A 149 -4.70 9.14 5.98
C PHE A 149 -4.07 10.36 5.30
N ARG A 150 -2.81 10.66 5.63
CA ARG A 150 -2.03 11.72 4.96
C ARG A 150 -1.92 11.47 3.46
N TYR A 151 -1.65 10.23 3.06
CA TYR A 151 -1.59 9.86 1.65
C TYR A 151 -2.93 10.01 0.94
N VAL A 152 -4.04 9.61 1.57
CA VAL A 152 -5.39 9.84 1.04
C VAL A 152 -5.65 11.33 0.82
N MET A 153 -5.40 12.15 1.84
CA MET A 153 -5.58 13.60 1.74
C MET A 153 -4.68 14.24 0.69
N TRP A 154 -3.46 13.76 0.55
CA TRP A 154 -2.55 14.24 -0.48
C TRP A 154 -3.06 13.92 -1.89
N ASN A 155 -3.56 12.69 -2.14
CA ASN A 155 -4.15 12.32 -3.42
C ASN A 155 -5.37 13.21 -3.76
N ILE A 156 -6.26 13.44 -2.79
CA ILE A 156 -7.44 14.29 -2.99
C ILE A 156 -7.03 15.72 -3.37
N ARG A 157 -6.07 16.32 -2.66
CA ARG A 157 -5.59 17.68 -2.94
C ARG A 157 -4.98 17.82 -4.34
N ASN A 158 -4.36 16.75 -4.85
CA ASN A 158 -3.74 16.75 -6.18
C ASN A 158 -4.68 16.21 -7.28
N GLY A 159 -5.92 15.85 -6.96
CA GLY A 159 -6.85 15.27 -7.92
C GLY A 159 -6.45 13.87 -8.41
N TYR A 160 -5.68 13.12 -7.61
CA TYR A 160 -5.19 11.79 -7.98
C TYR A 160 -6.10 10.69 -7.47
N ARG A 161 -6.16 9.60 -8.20
CA ARG A 161 -6.89 8.38 -7.87
C ARG A 161 -6.11 7.15 -8.34
N GLU A 162 -6.39 6.00 -7.75
CA GLU A 162 -5.96 4.73 -8.33
C GLU A 162 -6.81 4.45 -9.56
N ARG A 163 -6.20 3.86 -10.57
CA ARG A 163 -6.92 3.45 -11.76
C ARG A 163 -7.65 2.16 -11.49
N ALA A 164 -8.95 2.12 -11.73
CA ALA A 164 -9.67 0.85 -11.75
C ALA A 164 -9.21 0.02 -12.94
N SER A 165 -9.16 -1.29 -12.78
CA SER A 165 -8.77 -2.22 -13.84
C SER A 165 -9.70 -2.24 -15.06
N VAL A 166 -10.77 -1.47 -15.03
CA VAL A 166 -11.74 -1.31 -16.11
C VAL A 166 -12.17 0.15 -16.19
N ASP A 167 -11.33 1.02 -16.73
CA ASP A 167 -11.79 2.33 -17.22
C ASP A 167 -11.91 2.27 -18.75
N VAL A 168 -13.06 1.83 -19.21
CA VAL A 168 -13.50 2.13 -20.57
C VAL A 168 -14.32 3.42 -20.48
N THR A 169 -13.75 4.47 -21.02
CA THR A 169 -14.36 5.81 -21.29
C THR A 169 -14.51 6.76 -20.09
N ASN A 170 -13.77 7.77 -20.05
CA ASN A 170 -14.03 9.21 -20.10
C ASN A 170 -12.98 10.05 -19.37
N THR A 171 -12.14 10.64 -20.17
CA THR A 171 -11.11 11.62 -19.75
C THR A 171 -11.66 13.01 -20.03
N GLN A 172 -12.31 13.63 -19.08
CA GLN A 172 -12.48 15.10 -19.02
C GLN A 172 -13.27 15.43 -17.76
N LEU A 173 -12.64 15.82 -16.67
CA LEU A 173 -13.32 16.63 -15.62
C LEU A 173 -12.55 16.79 -14.31
N VAL A 174 -11.25 17.02 -14.26
CA VAL A 174 -10.61 17.28 -12.95
C VAL A 174 -9.56 18.41 -12.96
N ALA A 175 -9.54 19.26 -13.95
CA ALA A 175 -8.53 20.34 -14.02
C ALA A 175 -8.91 21.65 -13.26
N VAL A 176 -10.07 21.76 -12.63
CA VAL A 176 -10.61 23.08 -12.25
C VAL A 176 -10.51 23.44 -10.77
N ARG A 177 -10.14 22.53 -9.85
CA ARG A 177 -10.14 22.86 -8.41
C ARG A 177 -8.78 22.83 -7.69
N ALA A 178 -7.69 22.52 -8.39
CA ALA A 178 -6.36 22.44 -7.76
C ALA A 178 -5.71 23.81 -7.46
N SER A 179 -6.19 24.90 -8.08
CA SER A 179 -5.55 26.22 -7.98
C SER A 179 -5.96 27.06 -6.77
N GLU A 180 -7.05 26.74 -6.11
CA GLU A 180 -7.55 27.59 -5.00
C GLU A 180 -7.07 27.14 -3.60
N PHE A 181 -6.42 25.98 -3.47
CA PHE A 181 -6.01 25.45 -2.16
C PHE A 181 -4.51 25.58 -1.84
N ILE A 182 -3.72 26.19 -2.71
CA ILE A 182 -2.25 26.27 -2.55
C ILE A 182 -1.83 27.40 -1.57
N ASP A 183 -2.69 28.37 -1.31
CA ASP A 183 -2.28 29.62 -0.64
C ASP A 183 -2.50 29.68 0.89
N SER A 184 -3.09 28.65 1.52
CA SER A 184 -3.42 28.76 2.96
C SER A 184 -2.60 27.88 3.92
N THR A 185 -1.59 27.14 3.44
CA THR A 185 -0.81 26.22 4.29
C THR A 185 0.69 26.53 4.41
N SER A 186 1.15 27.71 3.94
CA SER A 186 2.59 28.07 4.01
C SER A 186 3.06 28.66 5.36
N GLU A 187 2.18 28.89 6.34
CA GLU A 187 2.58 29.59 7.57
C GLU A 187 2.38 28.85 8.91
N ARG A 188 2.18 27.54 8.93
CA ARG A 188 2.12 26.80 10.21
C ARG A 188 2.98 25.54 10.21
N SER A 189 4.30 25.71 10.17
CA SER A 189 5.22 24.62 10.52
C SER A 189 6.57 25.16 10.99
N ALA A 190 6.58 25.72 12.18
CA ALA A 190 7.83 25.92 12.91
C ALA A 190 7.67 25.34 14.31
N ASN A 191 8.49 24.33 14.60
CA ASN A 191 8.70 23.64 15.87
C ASN A 191 7.89 22.37 16.13
N GLY A 192 8.29 21.33 15.47
CA GLY A 192 8.14 19.93 15.90
C GLY A 192 9.30 19.17 15.32
N LYS A 193 10.15 18.57 16.15
CA LYS A 193 11.23 17.68 15.69
C LYS A 193 10.60 16.54 14.91
N ASP A 194 10.57 16.71 13.60
CA ASP A 194 10.12 15.72 12.62
C ASP A 194 11.30 14.76 12.39
N GLU A 195 11.41 13.74 13.23
CA GLU A 195 12.38 12.66 13.03
C GLU A 195 11.95 11.89 11.78
N GLY A 196 12.48 12.26 10.61
CA GLY A 196 12.30 11.53 9.36
C GLY A 196 12.06 12.35 8.09
N ARG A 197 12.07 13.67 8.14
CA ARG A 197 11.93 14.49 6.93
C ARG A 197 13.26 14.61 6.21
N LYS A 198 13.43 13.91 5.07
CA LYS A 198 14.50 14.25 4.13
C LYS A 198 14.26 15.64 3.57
N GLN A 199 15.28 16.49 3.58
CA GLN A 199 15.22 17.87 3.10
C GLN A 199 14.77 17.95 1.65
N SER A 200 14.07 19.03 1.34
CA SER A 200 13.60 19.51 0.03
C SER A 200 14.35 18.95 -1.20
N GLY A 201 13.58 18.33 -2.09
CA GLY A 201 13.73 18.03 -3.53
C GLY A 201 15.09 17.80 -4.21
N SER A 202 16.14 18.46 -3.79
CA SER A 202 17.44 18.48 -4.52
C SER A 202 18.37 17.29 -4.25
N ASN A 203 18.00 16.38 -3.33
CA ASN A 203 18.89 15.28 -2.92
C ASN A 203 18.27 13.88 -3.06
N MET A 204 17.08 13.78 -3.71
CA MET A 204 16.45 12.49 -3.99
C MET A 204 17.08 11.84 -5.22
N ARG A 205 17.35 10.54 -5.16
CA ARG A 205 17.91 9.75 -6.26
C ARG A 205 17.08 8.51 -6.55
N ILE A 206 16.67 8.34 -7.81
CA ILE A 206 16.01 7.14 -8.32
C ILE A 206 16.98 6.34 -9.17
N ALA A 207 16.98 5.01 -8.98
CA ALA A 207 17.53 4.06 -9.94
C ALA A 207 16.41 3.62 -10.89
N LEU A 208 16.51 3.98 -12.16
CA LEU A 208 15.62 3.54 -13.21
C LEU A 208 16.24 2.37 -13.95
N VAL A 209 15.77 1.15 -13.62
CA VAL A 209 16.28 -0.10 -14.19
C VAL A 209 15.50 -0.42 -15.45
N THR A 210 16.18 -0.54 -16.57
CA THR A 210 15.59 -0.78 -17.88
C THR A 210 16.41 -1.77 -18.71
N GLU A 211 15.85 -2.23 -19.81
CA GLU A 211 16.53 -3.08 -20.78
C GLU A 211 16.16 -2.65 -22.19
N TYR A 212 17.13 -2.14 -22.91
CA TYR A 212 17.04 -1.86 -24.35
C TYR A 212 18.42 -2.03 -25.00
N ASP A 213 18.41 -2.45 -26.26
CA ASP A 213 19.63 -2.52 -27.07
C ASP A 213 19.92 -1.13 -27.69
N PRO A 214 21.01 -0.45 -27.29
CA PRO A 214 21.34 0.86 -27.83
C PRO A 214 21.51 0.87 -29.34
N VAL A 215 22.01 -0.21 -29.93
CA VAL A 215 22.22 -0.30 -31.38
C VAL A 215 20.88 -0.38 -32.12
N ALA A 216 19.96 -1.22 -31.62
CA ALA A 216 18.62 -1.34 -32.20
C ALA A 216 17.86 0.01 -32.11
N VAL A 217 17.98 0.72 -31.00
CA VAL A 217 17.37 2.04 -30.80
C VAL A 217 17.92 3.06 -31.78
N GLU A 218 19.25 3.12 -32.01
CA GLU A 218 19.84 4.00 -32.99
C GLU A 218 19.36 3.73 -34.43
N GLU A 219 19.14 2.46 -34.78
CA GLU A 219 18.61 2.06 -36.07
C GLU A 219 17.13 2.48 -36.23
N GLU A 220 16.31 2.31 -35.18
CA GLU A 220 14.93 2.76 -35.14
C GLU A 220 14.84 4.29 -35.34
N GLU A 221 15.65 5.06 -34.62
CA GLU A 221 15.69 6.52 -34.71
C GLU A 221 16.10 6.99 -36.08
N LYS A 222 17.09 6.34 -36.72
CA LYS A 222 17.51 6.63 -38.10
C LYS A 222 16.41 6.35 -39.11
N SER A 223 15.52 5.41 -38.83
CA SER A 223 14.33 5.09 -39.62
C SER A 223 13.13 6.01 -39.37
N GLY A 224 13.26 6.94 -38.41
CA GLY A 224 12.19 7.85 -37.99
C GLY A 224 11.17 7.25 -37.04
N LEU A 225 11.42 6.04 -36.52
CA LEU A 225 10.62 5.40 -35.48
C LEU A 225 11.06 5.92 -34.11
N ARG A 226 10.09 6.21 -33.28
CA ARG A 226 10.34 6.64 -31.91
C ARG A 226 10.00 5.50 -30.95
N ASN A 227 10.95 5.09 -30.13
CA ASN A 227 10.75 4.04 -29.13
C ASN A 227 9.83 4.56 -28.00
N PRO A 228 8.64 3.94 -27.78
CA PRO A 228 7.68 4.41 -26.79
C PRO A 228 8.27 4.36 -25.37
N LEU A 229 8.93 3.27 -25.00
CA LEU A 229 9.53 3.08 -23.67
C LEU A 229 10.53 4.18 -23.33
N LEU A 230 11.45 4.50 -24.26
CA LEU A 230 12.46 5.55 -24.06
C LEU A 230 11.83 6.94 -23.95
N SER A 231 10.76 7.20 -24.69
CA SER A 231 9.99 8.44 -24.58
C SER A 231 9.35 8.60 -23.20
N MET A 232 8.80 7.50 -22.65
CA MET A 232 8.22 7.46 -21.31
C MET A 232 9.30 7.66 -20.23
N ILE A 233 10.46 7.02 -20.38
CA ILE A 233 11.61 7.16 -19.46
C ILE A 233 12.10 8.62 -19.46
N ASP A 234 12.32 9.23 -20.62
CA ASP A 234 12.75 10.62 -20.76
C ASP A 234 11.77 11.58 -20.07
N ARG A 235 10.47 11.40 -20.32
CA ARG A 235 9.44 12.19 -19.65
C ARG A 235 9.49 12.02 -18.13
N PHE A 236 9.58 10.79 -17.64
CA PHE A 236 9.65 10.51 -16.20
C PHE A 236 10.85 11.21 -15.56
N CYS A 237 12.03 11.08 -16.16
CA CYS A 237 13.24 11.72 -15.64
C CYS A 237 13.16 13.26 -15.63
N LYS A 238 12.46 13.86 -16.59
CA LYS A 238 12.18 15.32 -16.62
C LYS A 238 11.17 15.76 -15.55
N ARG A 239 10.25 14.89 -15.15
CA ARG A 239 9.17 15.20 -14.19
C ARG A 239 9.52 14.89 -12.75
N PHE A 240 10.43 13.96 -12.52
CA PHE A 240 10.86 13.63 -11.16
C PHE A 240 11.72 14.78 -10.60
N PRO A 241 11.44 15.27 -9.37
CA PRO A 241 12.10 16.43 -8.79
C PRO A 241 13.50 16.15 -8.21
N GLY A 242 14.14 15.06 -8.57
CA GLY A 242 15.46 14.62 -8.12
C GLY A 242 16.31 14.04 -9.24
N ALA A 243 17.41 13.39 -8.88
CA ALA A 243 18.27 12.71 -9.84
C ALA A 243 17.67 11.37 -10.29
N CYS A 244 17.71 11.10 -11.58
CA CYS A 244 17.29 9.86 -12.20
C CYS A 244 18.52 9.20 -12.85
N GLU A 245 18.97 8.08 -12.25
CA GLU A 245 20.07 7.29 -12.80
C GLU A 245 19.49 6.14 -13.63
N ILE A 246 19.75 6.15 -14.93
CA ILE A 246 19.31 5.09 -15.85
C ILE A 246 20.31 3.94 -15.77
N VAL A 247 19.82 2.75 -15.40
CA VAL A 247 20.57 1.51 -15.27
C VAL A 247 20.11 0.57 -16.39
N ASN A 248 20.80 0.61 -17.53
CA ASN A 248 20.48 -0.26 -18.66
C ASN A 248 21.10 -1.65 -18.48
N LEU A 249 20.28 -2.66 -18.27
CA LEU A 249 20.72 -4.04 -18.06
C LEU A 249 21.42 -4.65 -19.29
N HIS A 250 21.22 -4.08 -20.47
CA HIS A 250 21.91 -4.50 -21.69
C HIS A 250 23.42 -4.29 -21.61
N GLU A 251 23.85 -3.26 -20.90
CA GLU A 251 25.25 -2.87 -20.76
C GLU A 251 26.01 -3.71 -19.72
N PHE A 252 25.31 -4.42 -18.83
CA PHE A 252 25.97 -5.22 -17.81
C PHE A 252 26.35 -6.62 -18.37
N PRO A 253 27.64 -7.00 -18.31
CA PRO A 253 28.15 -8.27 -18.86
C PRO A 253 27.89 -9.44 -17.89
N PHE A 254 26.66 -9.90 -17.75
CA PHE A 254 26.32 -11.02 -16.89
C PHE A 254 27.11 -12.28 -17.25
N ALA A 255 27.81 -12.87 -16.30
CA ALA A 255 28.49 -14.15 -16.48
C ALA A 255 27.54 -15.34 -16.59
N GLY A 256 26.25 -15.17 -16.23
CA GLY A 256 25.21 -16.19 -16.32
C GLY A 256 24.11 -15.98 -15.28
N GLY A 257 23.07 -16.81 -15.35
CA GLY A 257 21.96 -16.79 -14.40
C GLY A 257 22.30 -17.40 -13.04
N CYS A 258 21.42 -17.23 -12.07
CA CYS A 258 21.58 -17.82 -10.74
C CYS A 258 21.67 -19.35 -10.83
N LEU A 259 22.69 -19.95 -10.20
CA LEU A 259 22.91 -21.39 -10.21
C LEU A 259 22.17 -22.13 -9.09
N GLY A 260 21.45 -21.43 -8.20
CA GLY A 260 20.82 -22.04 -7.03
C GLY A 260 21.81 -22.73 -6.07
N CYS A 261 23.07 -22.28 -6.04
CA CYS A 261 24.15 -22.95 -5.31
C CYS A 261 24.21 -22.62 -3.81
N TYR A 262 23.33 -21.77 -3.31
CA TYR A 262 23.24 -21.31 -1.91
C TYR A 262 24.50 -20.64 -1.34
N HIS A 263 25.50 -20.34 -2.17
CA HIS A 263 26.75 -19.75 -1.72
C HIS A 263 26.51 -18.35 -1.07
N CYS A 264 25.61 -17.57 -1.63
CA CYS A 264 25.24 -16.24 -1.13
C CYS A 264 24.48 -16.30 0.21
N THR A 265 23.65 -17.30 0.44
CA THR A 265 22.92 -17.45 1.70
C THR A 265 23.80 -17.91 2.85
N LEU A 266 24.87 -18.66 2.52
CA LEU A 266 25.86 -19.17 3.47
C LEU A 266 26.94 -18.15 3.81
N ASN A 267 27.51 -17.49 2.78
CA ASN A 267 28.71 -16.66 2.89
C ASN A 267 28.47 -15.16 2.61
N GLY A 268 27.25 -14.77 2.28
CA GLY A 268 26.88 -13.40 1.96
C GLY A 268 27.38 -12.90 0.60
N LYS A 269 27.99 -13.77 -0.24
CA LYS A 269 28.57 -13.41 -1.53
C LYS A 269 28.19 -14.39 -2.62
N CYS A 270 27.98 -13.90 -3.84
CA CYS A 270 27.74 -14.74 -4.99
C CYS A 270 28.98 -15.51 -5.41
N ILE A 271 28.79 -16.67 -6.03
CA ILE A 271 29.91 -17.45 -6.63
C ILE A 271 30.49 -16.76 -7.87
N TYR A 272 29.65 -16.02 -8.60
CA TYR A 272 30.13 -15.22 -9.72
C TYR A 272 30.99 -14.03 -9.24
N LYS A 273 31.97 -13.70 -10.05
CA LYS A 273 32.91 -12.58 -9.79
C LYS A 273 32.85 -11.51 -10.88
N ASP A 274 31.70 -11.36 -11.50
CA ASP A 274 31.44 -10.40 -12.58
C ASP A 274 31.16 -8.95 -12.08
N GLY A 275 31.25 -8.73 -10.78
CA GLY A 275 31.04 -7.41 -10.18
C GLY A 275 29.58 -7.04 -9.93
N PHE A 276 28.60 -7.93 -10.22
CA PHE A 276 27.18 -7.61 -10.13
C PHE A 276 26.72 -7.19 -8.73
N GLU A 277 27.28 -7.77 -7.66
CA GLU A 277 26.92 -7.38 -6.27
C GLU A 277 27.29 -5.92 -5.98
N ASN A 278 28.46 -5.49 -6.43
CA ASN A 278 28.88 -4.10 -6.29
C ASN A 278 28.02 -3.18 -7.16
N TYR A 279 27.75 -3.59 -8.38
CA TYR A 279 26.86 -2.88 -9.29
C TYR A 279 25.47 -2.64 -8.69
N LEU A 280 24.84 -3.68 -8.12
CA LEU A 280 23.57 -3.54 -7.40
C LEU A 280 23.67 -2.56 -6.23
N LYS A 281 24.72 -2.67 -5.43
CA LYS A 281 24.91 -1.85 -4.26
C LYS A 281 25.11 -0.37 -4.62
N GLU A 282 25.91 -0.08 -5.62
CA GLU A 282 26.29 1.28 -6.01
C GLU A 282 25.18 1.98 -6.79
N HIS A 283 24.55 1.30 -7.73
CA HIS A 283 23.59 1.92 -8.67
C HIS A 283 22.13 1.76 -8.23
N ILE A 284 21.75 0.66 -7.58
CA ILE A 284 20.36 0.34 -7.32
C ILE A 284 20.02 0.40 -5.83
N ASN A 285 20.76 -0.37 -5.00
CA ASN A 285 20.41 -0.47 -3.58
C ASN A 285 20.66 0.83 -2.80
N SER A 286 21.53 1.71 -3.29
CA SER A 286 21.81 3.02 -2.68
C SER A 286 20.81 4.11 -3.06
N ALA A 287 19.95 3.89 -4.07
CA ALA A 287 18.92 4.83 -4.47
C ALA A 287 17.79 4.95 -3.41
N ASP A 288 17.09 6.08 -3.39
CA ASP A 288 15.96 6.30 -2.50
C ASP A 288 14.70 5.58 -2.97
N ALA A 289 14.55 5.38 -4.29
CA ALA A 289 13.48 4.60 -4.90
C ALA A 289 13.99 3.87 -6.16
N ILE A 290 13.24 2.87 -6.61
CA ILE A 290 13.56 2.10 -7.81
C ILE A 290 12.37 2.17 -8.78
N VAL A 291 12.67 2.45 -10.05
CA VAL A 291 11.69 2.36 -11.13
C VAL A 291 12.14 1.28 -12.10
N TYR A 292 11.24 0.36 -12.42
CA TYR A 292 11.46 -0.67 -13.43
C TYR A 292 10.74 -0.26 -14.71
N ALA A 293 11.47 -0.13 -15.80
CA ALA A 293 10.94 0.28 -17.09
C ALA A 293 11.22 -0.78 -18.16
N PHE A 294 10.18 -1.33 -18.79
CA PHE A 294 10.32 -2.41 -19.77
C PHE A 294 9.16 -2.45 -20.77
N THR A 295 9.43 -3.05 -21.93
CA THR A 295 8.42 -3.48 -22.88
C THR A 295 7.99 -4.90 -22.55
N ILE A 296 6.67 -5.19 -22.59
CA ILE A 296 6.15 -6.54 -22.38
C ILE A 296 6.67 -7.46 -23.49
N LYS A 297 7.32 -8.57 -23.09
CA LYS A 297 7.81 -9.61 -24.00
C LYS A 297 7.39 -10.98 -23.46
N ASP A 298 6.75 -11.79 -24.30
CA ASP A 298 6.32 -13.15 -23.93
C ASP A 298 5.56 -13.22 -22.60
N HIS A 299 4.58 -12.32 -22.44
CA HIS A 299 3.78 -12.18 -21.21
C HIS A 299 4.58 -11.83 -19.95
N SER A 300 5.80 -11.32 -20.12
CA SER A 300 6.73 -11.02 -19.05
C SER A 300 7.56 -9.76 -19.35
N MET A 301 8.55 -9.49 -18.50
CA MET A 301 9.52 -8.41 -18.65
C MET A 301 10.71 -8.75 -19.59
N GLY A 302 10.67 -9.90 -20.28
CA GLY A 302 11.74 -10.39 -21.12
C GLY A 302 12.86 -11.11 -20.36
N HIS A 303 13.69 -11.87 -21.09
CA HIS A 303 14.68 -12.78 -20.49
C HIS A 303 15.80 -12.03 -19.76
N ARG A 304 16.20 -10.86 -20.20
CA ARG A 304 17.30 -10.11 -19.59
C ARG A 304 16.89 -9.51 -18.23
N PHE A 305 15.66 -9.04 -18.11
CA PHE A 305 15.08 -8.71 -16.80
C PHE A 305 14.99 -9.95 -15.90
N LYS A 306 14.60 -11.09 -16.47
CA LYS A 306 14.58 -12.35 -15.70
C LYS A 306 15.98 -12.75 -15.24
N LEU A 307 17.00 -12.54 -16.07
CA LEU A 307 18.40 -12.75 -15.72
C LEU A 307 18.82 -11.84 -14.55
N TYR A 308 18.50 -10.58 -14.64
CA TYR A 308 18.72 -9.62 -13.55
C TYR A 308 18.02 -10.06 -12.27
N ASP A 309 16.74 -10.46 -12.35
CA ASP A 309 15.99 -10.95 -11.21
C ASP A 309 16.63 -12.17 -10.55
N ASP A 310 16.99 -13.16 -11.36
CA ASP A 310 17.65 -14.36 -10.88
C ASP A 310 19.00 -14.04 -10.22
N ARG A 311 19.72 -13.05 -10.74
CA ARG A 311 21.00 -12.64 -10.20
C ARG A 311 20.87 -11.82 -8.90
N GLN A 312 19.73 -11.21 -8.61
CA GLN A 312 19.46 -10.58 -7.32
C GLN A 312 19.48 -11.58 -6.16
N PHE A 313 19.40 -12.87 -6.40
CA PHE A 313 19.66 -13.89 -5.38
C PHE A 313 21.08 -13.85 -4.79
N CYS A 314 21.99 -13.03 -5.32
CA CYS A 314 23.23 -12.72 -4.61
C CYS A 314 22.99 -12.14 -3.21
N ASN A 315 21.84 -11.49 -3.01
CA ASN A 315 21.36 -11.04 -1.71
C ASN A 315 20.70 -12.14 -0.86
N GLY A 316 20.61 -13.40 -1.36
CA GLY A 316 19.82 -14.45 -0.72
C GLY A 316 18.34 -14.10 -0.68
N HIS A 317 17.70 -14.37 0.44
CA HIS A 317 16.30 -13.97 0.70
C HIS A 317 16.19 -12.68 1.54
N ARG A 318 17.26 -11.92 1.62
CA ARG A 318 17.30 -10.64 2.34
C ARG A 318 16.63 -9.57 1.52
N THR A 319 15.63 -8.92 2.10
CA THR A 319 14.90 -7.81 1.47
C THR A 319 15.68 -6.50 1.62
N VAL A 320 16.85 -6.42 0.96
CA VAL A 320 17.82 -5.31 1.11
C VAL A 320 17.30 -3.95 0.65
N THR A 321 16.23 -3.96 -0.15
CA THR A 321 15.56 -2.74 -0.63
C THR A 321 14.23 -2.46 0.09
N MET A 322 13.97 -3.14 1.20
CA MET A 322 12.73 -2.91 1.96
C MET A 322 12.61 -1.45 2.39
N ASP A 323 11.38 -1.00 2.56
CA ASP A 323 10.99 0.37 2.89
C ASP A 323 11.26 1.40 1.78
N LYS A 324 11.77 0.98 0.60
CA LYS A 324 11.90 1.86 -0.56
C LYS A 324 10.64 1.84 -1.41
N PRO A 325 10.18 3.00 -1.92
CA PRO A 325 9.13 3.02 -2.92
C PRO A 325 9.65 2.47 -4.25
N VAL A 326 8.77 1.76 -4.97
CA VAL A 326 9.03 1.25 -6.31
C VAL A 326 7.94 1.71 -7.27
N GLY A 327 8.31 1.90 -8.54
CA GLY A 327 7.38 2.23 -9.62
C GLY A 327 7.66 1.41 -10.85
N TYR A 328 6.70 1.41 -11.78
CA TYR A 328 6.85 0.72 -13.05
C TYR A 328 6.45 1.63 -14.21
N ILE A 329 7.19 1.55 -15.30
CA ILE A 329 6.90 2.14 -16.60
C ILE A 329 6.83 0.98 -17.58
N VAL A 330 5.67 0.73 -18.17
CA VAL A 330 5.41 -0.46 -18.96
C VAL A 330 4.91 -0.08 -20.34
N ASP A 331 5.65 -0.47 -21.35
CA ASP A 331 5.29 -0.37 -22.76
C ASP A 331 4.58 -1.68 -23.16
N GLY A 332 3.32 -1.58 -23.58
CA GLY A 332 2.44 -2.69 -23.94
C GLY A 332 1.17 -2.82 -23.09
N ASP A 333 0.22 -3.64 -23.57
CA ASP A 333 -1.09 -3.81 -22.90
C ASP A 333 -1.01 -4.61 -21.59
N LEU A 334 -0.63 -3.94 -20.52
CA LEU A 334 -0.57 -4.55 -19.20
C LEU A 334 -1.96 -4.99 -18.68
N LYS A 335 -3.07 -4.48 -19.23
CA LYS A 335 -4.42 -4.89 -18.80
C LYS A 335 -4.70 -6.34 -19.20
N ALA A 336 -4.19 -6.76 -20.36
CA ALA A 336 -4.31 -8.15 -20.83
C ALA A 336 -3.44 -9.14 -20.06
N GLU A 337 -2.44 -8.64 -19.28
CA GLU A 337 -1.41 -9.46 -18.64
C GLU A 337 -1.67 -9.60 -17.11
N GLU A 338 -2.69 -10.37 -16.73
CA GLU A 338 -3.08 -10.56 -15.32
C GLU A 338 -1.94 -11.14 -14.47
N ASN A 339 -1.22 -12.11 -15.00
CA ASN A 339 -0.08 -12.73 -14.30
C ASN A 339 1.04 -11.73 -14.05
N LEU A 340 1.37 -10.87 -15.01
CA LEU A 340 2.41 -9.86 -14.88
C LEU A 340 2.02 -8.79 -13.86
N ARG A 341 0.75 -8.38 -13.84
CA ARG A 341 0.23 -7.47 -12.81
C ARG A 341 0.34 -8.07 -11.41
N THR A 342 -0.04 -9.33 -11.28
CA THR A 342 0.10 -10.06 -10.01
C THR A 342 1.56 -10.20 -9.59
N LEU A 343 2.46 -10.50 -10.54
CA LEU A 343 3.89 -10.57 -10.30
C LEU A 343 4.46 -9.23 -9.79
N ILE A 344 4.12 -8.12 -10.44
CA ILE A 344 4.55 -6.77 -10.05
C ILE A 344 4.12 -6.48 -8.62
N ALA A 345 2.84 -6.71 -8.30
CA ALA A 345 2.31 -6.47 -6.97
C ALA A 345 2.97 -7.37 -5.91
N ALA A 346 3.10 -8.66 -6.18
CA ALA A 346 3.69 -9.63 -5.26
C ALA A 346 5.18 -9.33 -5.00
N ARG A 347 5.94 -8.94 -6.02
CA ARG A 347 7.36 -8.55 -5.86
C ARG A 347 7.53 -7.37 -4.94
N ALA A 348 6.76 -6.31 -5.13
CA ALA A 348 6.80 -5.15 -4.26
C ALA A 348 6.48 -5.54 -2.82
N GLU A 349 5.42 -6.27 -2.59
CA GLU A 349 4.96 -6.66 -1.26
C GLU A 349 5.94 -7.61 -0.53
N VAL A 350 6.44 -8.64 -1.21
CA VAL A 350 7.43 -9.57 -0.62
C VAL A 350 8.76 -8.86 -0.37
N GLY A 351 9.15 -7.94 -1.25
CA GLY A 351 10.33 -7.10 -1.07
C GLY A 351 10.21 -6.11 0.10
N GLY A 352 9.01 -5.88 0.61
CA GLY A 352 8.74 -4.87 1.62
C GLY A 352 8.77 -3.45 1.06
N ASN A 353 8.49 -3.30 -0.23
CA ASN A 353 8.50 -2.04 -0.96
C ASN A 353 7.08 -1.45 -1.06
N PHE A 354 6.98 -0.15 -1.21
CA PHE A 354 5.73 0.52 -1.58
C PHE A 354 5.63 0.63 -3.10
N LEU A 355 4.67 -0.05 -3.72
CA LEU A 355 4.33 0.15 -5.14
C LEU A 355 3.61 1.50 -5.31
N ALA A 356 4.35 2.53 -5.72
CA ALA A 356 3.84 3.88 -5.85
C ALA A 356 2.90 4.05 -7.05
N GLY A 357 3.08 3.24 -8.10
CA GLY A 357 2.22 3.24 -9.27
C GLY A 357 2.85 2.54 -10.46
N ILE A 358 2.05 2.40 -11.52
CA ILE A 358 2.44 1.89 -12.82
C ILE A 358 1.98 2.91 -13.84
N ALA A 359 2.85 3.29 -14.77
CA ALA A 359 2.52 4.07 -15.95
C ALA A 359 2.62 3.19 -17.19
N THR A 360 1.67 3.31 -18.13
CA THR A 360 1.59 2.52 -19.35
C THR A 360 1.55 3.42 -20.59
N ASP A 361 1.84 2.88 -21.76
CA ASP A 361 1.73 3.60 -23.05
C ASP A 361 0.32 3.60 -23.65
N MET A 362 -0.68 3.00 -22.92
CA MET A 362 -2.01 2.74 -23.49
C MET A 362 -2.92 3.96 -23.53
N GLU A 363 -3.16 4.58 -22.39
CA GLU A 363 -4.09 5.71 -22.28
C GLU A 363 -3.53 6.72 -21.28
N ASP A 364 -3.62 8.01 -21.59
CA ASP A 364 -3.22 9.10 -20.68
C ASP A 364 -1.79 8.95 -20.10
N THR A 365 -0.90 8.37 -20.91
CA THR A 365 0.49 8.03 -20.58
C THR A 365 1.22 9.16 -19.87
N ASP A 366 1.07 10.37 -20.39
CA ASP A 366 1.71 11.56 -19.86
C ASP A 366 1.31 11.84 -18.41
N ARG A 367 0.02 11.70 -18.12
CA ARG A 367 -0.54 11.90 -16.77
C ARG A 367 -0.13 10.79 -15.83
N GLU A 368 -0.14 9.54 -16.28
CA GLU A 368 0.30 8.39 -15.45
C GLU A 368 1.76 8.55 -15.01
N ILE A 369 2.63 8.98 -15.94
CA ILE A 369 4.05 9.26 -15.66
C ILE A 369 4.21 10.41 -14.66
N ASP A 370 3.50 11.51 -14.87
CA ASP A 370 3.56 12.67 -13.98
C ASP A 370 3.08 12.31 -12.56
N GLN A 371 2.02 11.51 -12.43
CA GLN A 371 1.52 11.00 -11.15
C GLN A 371 2.51 10.04 -10.48
N LEU A 372 3.12 9.14 -11.24
CA LEU A 372 4.13 8.22 -10.74
C LEU A 372 5.32 8.98 -10.14
N ALA A 373 5.85 9.97 -10.87
CA ALA A 373 6.95 10.81 -10.39
C ALA A 373 6.61 11.53 -9.08
N GLN A 374 5.40 12.08 -8.97
CA GLN A 374 4.95 12.78 -7.78
C GLN A 374 4.71 11.83 -6.59
N ARG A 375 4.12 10.66 -6.80
CA ARG A 375 3.90 9.66 -5.74
C ARG A 375 5.23 9.12 -5.19
N LEU A 376 6.22 8.90 -6.06
CA LEU A 376 7.56 8.50 -5.64
C LEU A 376 8.23 9.60 -4.81
N ALA A 377 8.17 10.85 -5.27
CA ALA A 377 8.71 11.98 -4.53
C ALA A 377 8.03 12.12 -3.15
N TYR A 378 6.69 11.99 -3.07
CA TYR A 378 5.95 11.98 -1.81
C TYR A 378 6.42 10.86 -0.89
N ALA A 379 6.51 9.63 -1.40
CA ALA A 379 6.91 8.48 -0.60
C ALA A 379 8.34 8.61 -0.04
N ILE A 380 9.27 9.14 -0.84
CA ILE A 380 10.64 9.42 -0.38
C ILE A 380 10.64 10.52 0.69
N GLN A 381 9.95 11.64 0.43
CA GLN A 381 9.92 12.79 1.33
C GLN A 381 9.36 12.45 2.71
N TYR A 382 8.31 11.65 2.76
CA TYR A 382 7.61 11.30 4.00
C TYR A 382 7.99 9.94 4.56
N ASN A 383 8.95 9.25 3.92
CA ASN A 383 9.35 7.89 4.27
C ASN A 383 8.10 6.98 4.40
N TYR A 384 7.21 7.07 3.40
CA TYR A 384 5.93 6.39 3.40
C TYR A 384 6.08 4.92 3.03
N THR A 385 5.65 4.06 3.92
CA THR A 385 5.56 2.61 3.69
C THR A 385 4.22 2.11 4.23
N PRO A 386 3.34 1.53 3.39
CA PRO A 386 2.10 0.94 3.85
C PRO A 386 2.36 -0.40 4.56
N PRO A 387 1.44 -0.85 5.42
CA PRO A 387 1.50 -2.21 5.95
C PRO A 387 1.39 -3.23 4.82
N LYS A 388 2.07 -4.39 5.02
CA LYS A 388 2.04 -5.48 4.06
C LYS A 388 0.65 -6.09 3.95
N ASN A 389 0.23 -6.40 2.74
CA ASN A 389 -0.97 -7.17 2.47
C ASN A 389 -0.72 -8.68 2.47
N PHE A 390 -1.68 -9.49 2.00
CA PHE A 390 -1.57 -10.94 1.95
C PHE A 390 -0.32 -11.43 1.19
N TYR A 391 0.03 -10.83 0.06
CA TYR A 391 1.23 -11.22 -0.72
C TYR A 391 2.50 -11.05 0.09
N GLY A 392 2.67 -9.91 0.75
CA GLY A 392 3.84 -9.62 1.56
C GLY A 392 3.94 -10.49 2.81
N VAL A 393 2.82 -10.64 3.54
CA VAL A 393 2.78 -11.46 4.76
C VAL A 393 2.95 -12.94 4.43
N GLY A 394 2.23 -13.45 3.40
CA GLY A 394 2.30 -14.85 2.99
C GLY A 394 3.65 -15.24 2.43
N GLY A 395 4.20 -14.41 1.54
CA GLY A 395 5.52 -14.65 0.94
C GLY A 395 6.64 -14.62 1.98
N LEU A 396 6.65 -13.62 2.86
CA LEU A 396 7.63 -13.53 3.93
C LEU A 396 7.51 -14.68 4.94
N LYS A 397 6.29 -15.16 5.20
CA LYS A 397 6.10 -16.32 6.07
C LYS A 397 6.77 -17.57 5.50
N ILE A 398 6.64 -17.80 4.22
CA ILE A 398 7.27 -18.96 3.54
C ILE A 398 8.79 -18.88 3.70
N PHE A 399 9.38 -17.74 3.36
CA PHE A 399 10.84 -17.54 3.49
C PHE A 399 11.30 -17.61 4.95
N ARG A 400 10.55 -17.01 5.87
CA ARG A 400 10.84 -17.05 7.29
C ARG A 400 10.95 -18.50 7.80
N ASP A 401 9.93 -19.32 7.50
CA ASP A 401 9.86 -20.68 7.97
C ASP A 401 11.01 -21.51 7.36
N LEU A 402 11.28 -21.35 6.07
CA LEU A 402 12.40 -21.99 5.36
C LEU A 402 13.76 -21.61 5.96
N ILE A 403 14.01 -20.31 6.13
CA ILE A 403 15.29 -19.81 6.67
C ILE A 403 15.47 -20.24 8.12
N TYR A 404 14.39 -20.29 8.90
CA TYR A 404 14.46 -20.77 10.27
C TYR A 404 14.82 -22.25 10.37
N GLU A 405 14.24 -23.09 9.50
CA GLU A 405 14.54 -24.51 9.43
C GLU A 405 15.98 -24.75 8.94
N MET A 406 16.41 -24.02 7.92
CA MET A 406 17.70 -24.15 7.27
C MET A 406 18.78 -23.18 7.80
N GLN A 407 18.62 -22.60 8.99
CA GLN A 407 19.48 -21.54 9.52
C GLN A 407 20.98 -21.85 9.50
N GLY A 408 21.37 -23.14 9.59
CA GLY A 408 22.76 -23.58 9.51
C GLY A 408 23.37 -23.42 8.11
N MET A 409 22.55 -23.54 7.06
CA MET A 409 22.93 -23.37 5.65
C MET A 409 22.63 -21.98 5.13
N MET A 410 21.67 -21.26 5.72
CA MET A 410 21.23 -19.93 5.31
C MET A 410 21.62 -18.88 6.38
N ARG A 411 22.89 -18.88 6.76
CA ARG A 411 23.39 -18.10 7.92
C ARG A 411 23.20 -16.60 7.78
N GLU A 412 23.49 -16.06 6.61
CA GLU A 412 23.38 -14.62 6.36
C GLU A 412 21.92 -14.17 6.31
N ASP A 413 21.05 -14.97 5.69
CA ASP A 413 19.63 -14.71 5.67
C ASP A 413 19.04 -14.82 7.08
N HIS A 414 19.45 -15.86 7.85
CA HIS A 414 19.02 -16.02 9.24
C HIS A 414 19.45 -14.82 10.11
N ARG A 415 20.69 -14.34 9.95
CA ARG A 415 21.16 -13.14 10.66
C ARG A 415 20.29 -11.92 10.35
N PHE A 416 20.07 -11.67 9.07
CA PHE A 416 19.23 -10.57 8.60
C PHE A 416 17.79 -10.64 9.15
N TYR A 417 17.16 -11.82 9.09
CA TYR A 417 15.80 -12.01 9.58
C TYR A 417 15.69 -11.82 11.11
N LYS A 418 16.74 -12.21 11.83
CA LYS A 418 16.81 -12.00 13.28
C LYS A 418 16.97 -10.52 13.64
N GLU A 419 17.87 -9.81 12.97
CA GLU A 419 18.15 -8.39 13.18
C GLU A 419 16.93 -7.52 12.88
N HIS A 420 16.16 -7.86 11.84
CA HIS A 420 14.96 -7.12 11.44
C HIS A 420 13.66 -7.62 12.11
N GLY A 421 13.75 -8.54 13.05
CA GLY A 421 12.60 -9.01 13.82
C GLY A 421 11.56 -9.81 13.01
N PHE A 422 11.96 -10.44 11.91
CA PHE A 422 11.06 -11.23 11.05
C PHE A 422 10.62 -12.55 11.69
N TYR A 423 11.29 -13.00 12.74
CA TYR A 423 10.90 -14.19 13.48
C TYR A 423 9.87 -13.86 14.58
N ASP A 424 8.64 -13.70 14.20
CA ASP A 424 7.48 -13.62 15.09
C ASP A 424 6.92 -15.01 15.47
N PHE A 425 7.52 -16.05 14.94
CA PHE A 425 7.21 -17.47 15.09
C PHE A 425 8.37 -18.23 15.77
N PRO A 426 8.10 -19.27 16.57
CA PRO A 426 6.78 -19.59 17.14
C PRO A 426 6.29 -18.48 18.05
N ASN A 427 4.97 -18.34 18.17
CA ASN A 427 4.36 -17.29 18.96
C ASN A 427 4.87 -17.33 20.41
N LYS A 428 5.73 -16.37 20.78
CA LYS A 428 6.38 -16.29 22.09
C LYS A 428 5.49 -15.69 23.19
N LYS A 429 4.26 -15.32 22.87
CA LYS A 429 3.32 -14.66 23.79
C LYS A 429 2.68 -15.67 24.77
N ARG A 430 3.50 -16.47 25.49
CA ARG A 430 3.04 -17.49 26.44
C ARG A 430 2.10 -16.93 27.52
N GLY A 431 2.36 -15.71 28.00
CA GLY A 431 1.50 -15.04 28.96
C GLY A 431 0.11 -14.70 28.37
N LYS A 432 0.05 -14.26 27.11
CA LYS A 432 -1.23 -14.00 26.41
C LYS A 432 -2.00 -15.30 26.22
N ILE A 433 -1.33 -16.40 25.88
CA ILE A 433 -1.94 -17.72 25.73
C ILE A 433 -2.55 -18.17 27.05
N ALA A 434 -1.79 -18.11 28.16
CA ALA A 434 -2.29 -18.46 29.50
C ALA A 434 -3.49 -17.59 29.90
N ALA A 435 -3.42 -16.28 29.66
CA ALA A 435 -4.54 -15.37 29.93
C ALA A 435 -5.79 -15.75 29.09
N MET A 436 -5.63 -16.18 27.85
CA MET A 436 -6.75 -16.62 27.01
C MET A 436 -7.39 -17.92 27.50
N TYR A 437 -6.62 -18.86 28.05
CA TYR A 437 -7.20 -20.04 28.74
C TYR A 437 -8.06 -19.63 29.91
N LEU A 438 -7.59 -18.69 30.75
CA LEU A 438 -8.34 -18.16 31.88
C LEU A 438 -9.64 -17.46 31.42
N VAL A 439 -9.54 -16.60 30.42
CA VAL A 439 -10.69 -15.90 29.81
C VAL A 439 -11.66 -16.91 29.21
N GLY A 440 -11.17 -17.92 28.48
CA GLY A 440 -12.00 -18.98 27.92
C GLY A 440 -12.75 -19.78 28.98
N ALA A 441 -12.09 -20.12 30.08
CA ALA A 441 -12.73 -20.81 31.20
C ALA A 441 -13.82 -19.95 31.90
N LEU A 442 -13.59 -18.64 32.01
CA LEU A 442 -14.58 -17.69 32.55
C LEU A 442 -15.78 -17.51 31.63
N LEU A 443 -15.54 -17.31 30.36
CA LEU A 443 -16.58 -17.10 29.31
C LEU A 443 -17.36 -18.40 29.04
N GLY A 444 -16.74 -19.57 29.19
CA GLY A 444 -17.38 -20.88 29.07
C GLY A 444 -18.38 -21.20 30.20
N ASN A 445 -18.44 -20.40 31.26
CA ASN A 445 -19.39 -20.59 32.35
C ASN A 445 -20.59 -19.62 32.22
N PRO A 446 -21.79 -20.11 31.85
CA PRO A 446 -22.96 -19.25 31.61
C PRO A 446 -23.40 -18.41 32.79
N LYS A 447 -23.13 -18.91 34.04
CA LYS A 447 -23.50 -18.23 35.30
C LYS A 447 -22.56 -17.03 35.55
N LEU A 448 -21.28 -17.16 35.21
CA LEU A 448 -20.29 -16.10 35.37
C LEU A 448 -20.46 -15.03 34.30
N MET A 449 -20.78 -15.42 33.04
CA MET A 449 -21.08 -14.49 31.94
C MET A 449 -22.27 -13.56 32.25
N LYS A 450 -23.37 -14.14 32.78
CA LYS A 450 -24.54 -13.33 33.18
C LYS A 450 -24.25 -12.35 34.29
N LYS A 451 -23.32 -12.68 35.21
CA LYS A 451 -22.98 -11.86 36.37
C LYS A 451 -21.98 -10.75 36.07
N SER A 452 -21.11 -10.94 35.09
CA SER A 452 -20.01 -10.01 34.79
C SER A 452 -20.43 -8.75 33.99
N LYS A 453 -21.60 -8.75 33.35
CA LYS A 453 -22.01 -7.71 32.37
C LYS A 453 -20.93 -7.31 31.35
N LEU A 454 -19.78 -7.96 31.39
CA LEU A 454 -18.67 -7.74 30.48
C LEU A 454 -18.93 -8.53 29.20
N THR A 455 -19.12 -7.83 28.10
CA THR A 455 -19.12 -8.45 26.80
C THR A 455 -17.68 -8.68 26.32
N MET A 456 -17.47 -9.66 25.46
CA MET A 456 -16.17 -9.89 24.81
C MET A 456 -15.68 -8.61 24.10
N SER A 457 -16.61 -7.85 23.54
CA SER A 457 -16.36 -6.56 22.88
C SER A 457 -15.80 -5.51 23.84
N ASP A 458 -16.32 -5.39 25.05
CA ASP A 458 -15.85 -4.40 26.02
C ASP A 458 -14.38 -4.64 26.43
N GLY A 459 -14.01 -5.91 26.61
CA GLY A 459 -12.63 -6.31 26.89
C GLY A 459 -11.68 -5.95 25.77
N MET A 460 -12.09 -6.18 24.52
CA MET A 460 -11.29 -5.84 23.34
C MET A 460 -11.14 -4.32 23.18
N LEU A 461 -12.22 -3.56 23.32
CA LEU A 461 -12.22 -2.11 23.09
C LEU A 461 -11.46 -1.30 24.14
N LYS A 462 -11.26 -1.83 25.35
CA LYS A 462 -10.58 -1.11 26.43
C LYS A 462 -9.18 -0.62 26.05
N ALA A 463 -8.41 -1.44 25.33
CA ALA A 463 -7.07 -1.09 24.86
C ALA A 463 -7.11 0.03 23.82
N TYR A 464 -8.07 -0.02 22.90
CA TYR A 464 -8.25 1.01 21.86
C TYR A 464 -8.69 2.35 22.44
N ARG A 465 -9.64 2.36 23.40
CA ARG A 465 -10.08 3.59 24.10
C ARG A 465 -8.88 4.32 24.70
N LYS A 466 -7.95 3.59 25.34
CA LYS A 466 -6.73 4.19 25.89
C LYS A 466 -5.84 4.86 24.82
N VAL A 467 -5.72 4.25 23.66
CA VAL A 467 -4.95 4.84 22.52
C VAL A 467 -5.60 6.12 22.03
N ILE A 468 -6.92 6.10 21.86
CA ILE A 468 -7.71 7.26 21.42
C ILE A 468 -7.65 8.39 22.46
N GLU A 469 -7.77 8.08 23.74
CA GLU A 469 -7.66 9.06 24.84
C GLU A 469 -6.26 9.71 24.86
N ASN A 470 -5.20 8.91 24.72
CA ASN A 470 -3.84 9.46 24.64
C ASN A 470 -3.64 10.36 23.44
N ALA A 471 -4.27 10.05 22.30
CA ALA A 471 -4.23 10.90 21.11
C ALA A 471 -4.91 12.26 21.36
N LYS A 472 -6.05 12.30 22.05
CA LYS A 472 -6.72 13.53 22.45
C LYS A 472 -5.81 14.40 23.34
N CYS A 473 -5.24 13.82 24.41
CA CYS A 473 -4.34 14.55 25.31
C CYS A 473 -3.11 15.13 24.58
N SER A 474 -2.62 14.47 23.53
CA SER A 474 -1.47 14.96 22.76
C SER A 474 -1.81 16.17 21.85
N ILE A 475 -3.07 16.35 21.51
CA ILE A 475 -3.57 17.51 20.74
C ILE A 475 -3.77 18.70 21.68
N ASP A 476 -4.45 18.49 22.80
CA ASP A 476 -4.73 19.53 23.79
C ASP A 476 -3.44 20.17 24.34
N THR A 477 -2.32 19.42 24.39
CA THR A 477 -1.02 19.96 24.82
C THR A 477 -0.27 20.74 23.73
N LYS A 478 -0.66 20.63 22.45
CA LYS A 478 -0.05 21.41 21.36
C LYS A 478 -0.74 22.75 21.13
N ASP A 479 -1.98 22.90 21.57
CA ASP A 479 -2.72 24.16 21.46
C ASP A 479 -2.43 25.13 22.62
N ILE A 480 -1.58 24.75 23.60
CA ILE A 480 -1.22 25.55 24.77
C ILE A 480 0.25 26.04 24.72
N THR A 481 1.01 25.65 23.68
CA THR A 481 2.40 26.13 23.44
C THR A 481 2.53 26.79 22.08
#